data_a8768081051ed9819edaf468541f2112
#
_entry.id   a8768081051ed9819edaf468541f2112
#
_cell.length_a   1.000
_cell.length_b   1.000
_cell.length_c   1.000
_cell.angle_alpha   90.00
_cell.angle_beta   90.00
_cell.angle_gamma   90.00
#
_symmetry.space_group_name_H-M   'P 1'
#
loop_
_entity.id
_entity.type
_entity.pdbx_description
1 polymer ?
#
loop_
_entity_poly.entity_id
_entity_poly.type
_entity_poly.pdbx_seq_one_letter_code
_entity_poly.pdbx_strand_id
1 'polypeptide(L)'
;MRFSERTNWNTEESELARAHRLRAEAGEPIADLPASNPTRCGFAYDPQLLAALTDPEALDYDPQPRGLLRARQAVCDYYASHCVLLKPEQITLTTSTSEAYSFLFRLLCDAGSEILVPQPGYPLFDFLAVLDDVHLRQAALVYAHGWKNDPEGIRRTITPRTRAIMLVHPNNPTGHFIKAWEAAELARLCREHNLALVVDEVFLDYGLGNASSLHSLRTFAQGVDGVQFRADFSLDG
;
A
#
# COMPACT_ATOMS: atom_id res chain seq x y z
N MET A 1 32.53 -11.46 -7.91
CA MET A 1 31.13 -11.93 -7.78
C MET A 1 30.30 -11.02 -8.66
N ARG A 2 29.37 -11.53 -9.47
CA ARG A 2 28.45 -10.71 -10.27
C ARG A 2 27.06 -10.78 -9.63
N PHE A 3 26.47 -9.63 -9.31
CA PHE A 3 25.11 -9.53 -8.81
C PHE A 3 24.10 -9.51 -9.95
N SER A 4 22.83 -9.72 -9.64
CA SER A 4 21.73 -9.62 -10.60
C SER A 4 21.59 -8.18 -11.10
N GLU A 5 21.27 -8.01 -12.39
CA GLU A 5 20.94 -6.69 -12.97
C GLU A 5 19.72 -6.05 -12.30
N ARG A 6 18.83 -6.86 -11.67
CA ARG A 6 17.69 -6.38 -10.89
C ARG A 6 18.08 -5.56 -9.66
N THR A 7 19.33 -5.71 -9.18
CA THR A 7 19.85 -4.99 -8.02
C THR A 7 20.83 -3.89 -8.40
N ASN A 8 20.89 -3.51 -9.67
CA ASN A 8 21.79 -2.46 -10.18
C ASN A 8 21.15 -1.07 -10.00
N TRP A 9 20.82 -0.73 -8.76
CA TRP A 9 20.26 0.57 -8.41
C TRP A 9 21.36 1.61 -8.27
N ASN A 10 21.00 2.88 -8.59
CA ASN A 10 21.86 4.01 -8.23
C ASN A 10 21.86 4.20 -6.72
N THR A 11 23.00 3.97 -6.07
CA THR A 11 23.21 4.14 -4.62
C THR A 11 23.96 5.43 -4.29
N GLU A 12 24.16 6.33 -5.26
CA GLU A 12 24.78 7.62 -5.02
C GLU A 12 23.90 8.51 -4.14
N GLU A 13 24.54 9.28 -3.28
CA GLU A 13 23.83 10.23 -2.42
C GLU A 13 23.14 11.29 -3.29
N SER A 14 21.83 11.47 -3.12
CA SER A 14 21.08 12.50 -3.82
C SER A 14 21.51 13.91 -3.39
N GLU A 15 21.31 14.91 -4.24
CA GLU A 15 21.61 16.32 -3.91
C GLU A 15 20.87 16.78 -2.65
N LEU A 16 19.60 16.35 -2.46
CA LEU A 16 18.82 16.65 -1.27
C LEU A 16 19.42 16.00 -0.01
N ALA A 17 19.79 14.73 -0.08
CA ALA A 17 20.41 14.03 1.04
C ALA A 17 21.75 14.68 1.42
N ARG A 18 22.55 15.05 0.44
CA ARG A 18 23.81 15.77 0.63
C ARG A 18 23.59 17.13 1.30
N ALA A 19 22.64 17.93 0.81
CA ALA A 19 22.33 19.24 1.39
C ALA A 19 21.84 19.10 2.84
N HIS A 20 20.98 18.11 3.12
CA HIS A 20 20.49 17.81 4.47
C HIS A 20 21.66 17.44 5.40
N ARG A 21 22.53 16.53 4.98
CA ARG A 21 23.70 16.12 5.76
C ARG A 21 24.64 17.30 6.07
N LEU A 22 24.97 18.13 5.08
CA LEU A 22 25.85 19.29 5.27
C LEU A 22 25.27 20.31 6.25
N ARG A 23 23.95 20.56 6.21
CA ARG A 23 23.28 21.42 7.18
C ARG A 23 23.32 20.83 8.59
N ALA A 24 23.06 19.53 8.72
CA ALA A 24 23.10 18.85 10.00
C ALA A 24 24.52 18.88 10.61
N GLU A 25 25.56 18.64 9.81
CA GLU A 25 26.97 18.72 10.24
C GLU A 25 27.38 20.14 10.65
N ALA A 26 26.81 21.15 10.02
CA ALA A 26 27.04 22.56 10.39
C ALA A 26 26.26 22.99 11.64
N GLY A 27 25.44 22.12 12.24
CA GLY A 27 24.59 22.44 13.39
C GLY A 27 23.46 23.42 13.07
N GLU A 28 23.11 23.60 11.79
CA GLU A 28 22.03 24.48 11.39
C GLU A 28 20.66 23.84 11.66
N PRO A 29 19.65 24.62 12.08
CA PRO A 29 18.34 24.08 12.36
C PRO A 29 17.68 23.51 11.10
N ILE A 30 17.12 22.29 11.24
CA ILE A 30 16.33 21.63 10.20
C ILE A 30 14.95 21.34 10.79
N ALA A 31 13.89 21.78 10.09
CA ALA A 31 12.54 21.38 10.42
C ALA A 31 12.28 19.99 9.81
N ASP A 32 12.19 18.96 10.65
CA ASP A 32 11.91 17.59 10.23
C ASP A 32 10.39 17.42 10.04
N LEU A 33 9.88 17.76 8.85
CA LEU A 33 8.47 17.61 8.51
C LEU A 33 8.05 16.16 8.22
N PRO A 34 8.94 15.29 7.66
CA PRO A 34 8.62 13.88 7.44
C PRO A 34 8.80 12.97 8.67
N ALA A 35 9.01 13.54 9.87
CA ALA A 35 9.08 12.75 11.09
C ALA A 35 7.83 11.88 11.25
N SER A 36 8.00 10.56 11.16
CA SER A 36 6.91 9.59 11.16
C SER A 36 7.05 8.50 12.22
N ASN A 37 8.09 8.58 13.07
CA ASN A 37 8.28 7.61 14.15
C ASN A 37 7.34 7.95 15.32
N PRO A 38 6.29 7.14 15.59
CA PRO A 38 5.29 7.45 16.60
C PRO A 38 5.88 7.57 18.01
N THR A 39 6.90 6.77 18.35
CA THR A 39 7.56 6.85 19.65
C THR A 39 8.32 8.17 19.86
N ARG A 40 8.78 8.81 18.79
CA ARG A 40 9.41 10.14 18.81
C ARG A 40 8.39 11.27 18.78
N CYS A 41 7.16 10.98 18.35
CA CYS A 41 6.05 11.93 18.35
C CYS A 41 5.33 12.02 19.70
N GLY A 42 5.83 11.34 20.73
CA GLY A 42 5.29 11.41 22.09
C GLY A 42 4.15 10.44 22.38
N PHE A 43 3.85 9.51 21.50
CA PHE A 43 2.91 8.43 21.78
C PHE A 43 3.54 7.44 22.78
N ALA A 44 2.80 7.14 23.85
CA ALA A 44 3.17 6.14 24.83
C ALA A 44 2.34 4.88 24.60
N TYR A 45 3.01 3.75 24.43
CA TYR A 45 2.35 2.45 24.27
C TYR A 45 2.27 1.73 25.61
N ASP A 46 1.16 1.05 25.87
CA ASP A 46 1.00 0.22 27.06
C ASP A 46 1.97 -0.97 26.98
N PRO A 47 2.86 -1.17 27.99
CA PRO A 47 3.72 -2.35 28.03
C PRO A 47 2.97 -3.69 27.98
N GLN A 48 1.69 -3.72 28.34
CA GLN A 48 0.86 -4.92 28.26
C GLN A 48 0.68 -5.44 26.83
N LEU A 49 0.89 -4.59 25.80
CA LEU A 49 0.89 -5.04 24.40
C LEU A 49 1.91 -6.16 24.16
N LEU A 50 3.01 -6.16 24.92
CA LEU A 50 4.03 -7.22 24.82
C LEU A 50 3.55 -8.56 25.40
N ALA A 51 2.47 -8.59 26.16
CA ALA A 51 1.92 -9.82 26.75
C ALA A 51 1.52 -10.83 25.65
N ALA A 52 1.08 -10.37 24.49
CA ALA A 52 0.77 -11.25 23.36
C ALA A 52 1.96 -12.09 22.89
N LEU A 53 3.20 -11.59 23.08
CA LEU A 53 4.42 -12.31 22.73
C LEU A 53 4.80 -13.41 23.74
N THR A 54 4.17 -13.41 24.92
CA THR A 54 4.37 -14.38 25.99
C THR A 54 3.25 -15.41 26.10
N ASP A 55 2.32 -15.41 25.17
CA ASP A 55 1.25 -16.43 25.09
C ASP A 55 1.88 -17.81 24.91
N PRO A 56 1.57 -18.79 25.79
CA PRO A 56 2.09 -20.15 25.66
C PRO A 56 1.77 -20.81 24.30
N GLU A 57 0.66 -20.46 23.66
CA GLU A 57 0.31 -20.96 22.32
C GLU A 57 1.32 -20.52 21.25
N ALA A 58 2.11 -19.48 21.50
CA ALA A 58 3.18 -19.05 20.59
C ALA A 58 4.33 -20.08 20.49
N LEU A 59 4.41 -21.04 21.42
CA LEU A 59 5.38 -22.15 21.40
C LEU A 59 4.92 -23.31 20.51
N ASP A 60 3.64 -23.37 20.14
CA ASP A 60 3.10 -24.42 19.31
C ASP A 60 3.43 -24.18 17.84
N TYR A 61 3.99 -25.19 17.20
CA TYR A 61 4.24 -25.14 15.76
C TYR A 61 2.95 -25.48 14.99
N ASP A 62 2.24 -24.45 14.56
CA ASP A 62 1.01 -24.57 13.75
C ASP A 62 1.16 -23.83 12.42
N PRO A 63 1.76 -24.44 11.38
CA PRO A 63 1.99 -23.83 10.08
C PRO A 63 0.68 -23.73 9.29
N GLN A 64 0.00 -22.61 9.36
CA GLN A 64 -1.19 -22.34 8.57
C GLN A 64 -0.82 -21.55 7.30
N PRO A 65 -1.11 -22.06 6.08
CA PRO A 65 -0.67 -21.45 4.82
C PRO A 65 -1.14 -20.00 4.59
N ARG A 66 -2.24 -19.61 5.23
CA ARG A 66 -2.81 -18.26 5.16
C ARG A 66 -2.57 -17.43 6.42
N GLY A 67 -1.79 -17.94 7.37
CA GLY A 67 -1.62 -17.36 8.70
C GLY A 67 -2.68 -17.80 9.69
N LEU A 68 -2.44 -17.55 10.97
CA LEU A 68 -3.28 -18.02 12.09
C LEU A 68 -4.74 -17.60 11.92
N LEU A 69 -5.66 -18.52 12.15
CA LEU A 69 -7.11 -18.26 12.00
C LEU A 69 -7.57 -17.11 12.89
N ARG A 70 -7.12 -17.05 14.16
CA ARG A 70 -7.48 -15.96 15.09
C ARG A 70 -7.04 -14.60 14.59
N ALA A 71 -5.85 -14.49 13.98
CA ALA A 71 -5.37 -13.24 13.43
C ALA A 71 -6.16 -12.84 12.17
N ARG A 72 -6.52 -13.80 11.31
CA ARG A 72 -7.40 -13.54 10.15
C ARG A 72 -8.80 -13.11 10.59
N GLN A 73 -9.31 -13.65 11.70
CA GLN A 73 -10.59 -13.23 12.28
C GLN A 73 -10.51 -11.79 12.77
N ALA A 74 -9.44 -11.39 13.46
CA ALA A 74 -9.24 -10.02 13.90
C ALA A 74 -9.23 -9.03 12.71
N VAL A 75 -8.62 -9.41 11.58
CA VAL A 75 -8.69 -8.63 10.35
C VAL A 75 -10.13 -8.52 9.82
N CYS A 76 -10.93 -9.60 9.88
CA CYS A 76 -12.34 -9.55 9.49
C CYS A 76 -13.13 -8.60 10.40
N ASP A 77 -12.89 -8.63 11.70
CA ASP A 77 -13.56 -7.77 12.69
C ASP A 77 -13.20 -6.29 12.47
N TYR A 78 -11.93 -6.01 12.15
CA TYR A 78 -11.48 -4.69 11.76
C TYR A 78 -12.26 -4.20 10.52
N TYR A 79 -12.29 -4.97 9.44
CA TYR A 79 -13.03 -4.59 8.23
C TYR A 79 -14.54 -4.46 8.46
N ALA A 80 -15.11 -5.24 9.38
CA ALA A 80 -16.52 -5.10 9.75
C ALA A 80 -16.80 -3.73 10.40
N SER A 81 -15.88 -3.19 11.19
CA SER A 81 -15.98 -1.83 11.74
C SER A 81 -15.97 -0.75 10.63
N HIS A 82 -15.42 -1.05 9.47
CA HIS A 82 -15.43 -0.21 8.25
C HIS A 82 -16.56 -0.58 7.27
N CYS A 83 -17.60 -1.26 7.74
CA CYS A 83 -18.75 -1.69 6.94
C CYS A 83 -18.40 -2.65 5.77
N VAL A 84 -17.29 -3.40 5.88
CA VAL A 84 -16.89 -4.42 4.92
C VAL A 84 -16.91 -5.79 5.58
N LEU A 85 -17.80 -6.66 5.12
CA LEU A 85 -17.90 -8.03 5.65
C LEU A 85 -16.98 -8.96 4.87
N LEU A 86 -16.03 -9.57 5.57
CA LEU A 86 -15.08 -10.54 5.05
C LEU A 86 -15.20 -11.86 5.80
N LYS A 87 -14.77 -12.94 5.13
CA LYS A 87 -14.60 -14.25 5.75
C LYS A 87 -13.10 -14.53 5.93
N PRO A 88 -12.70 -15.28 6.98
CA PRO A 88 -11.29 -15.60 7.20
C PRO A 88 -10.62 -16.31 6.02
N GLU A 89 -11.38 -17.02 5.18
CA GLU A 89 -10.88 -17.68 3.97
C GLU A 89 -10.46 -16.71 2.88
N GLN A 90 -10.91 -15.46 2.96
CA GLN A 90 -10.54 -14.38 2.03
C GLN A 90 -9.29 -13.63 2.49
N ILE A 91 -8.77 -13.93 3.67
CA ILE A 91 -7.60 -13.27 4.26
C ILE A 91 -6.38 -14.17 4.14
N THR A 92 -5.28 -13.59 3.71
CA THR A 92 -3.94 -14.19 3.76
C THR A 92 -3.01 -13.20 4.43
N LEU A 93 -2.36 -13.63 5.52
CA LEU A 93 -1.39 -12.81 6.23
C LEU A 93 -0.02 -12.90 5.55
N THR A 94 0.67 -11.78 5.47
CA THR A 94 2.03 -11.66 4.97
C THR A 94 2.90 -10.96 6.01
N THR A 95 4.22 -11.06 5.88
CA THR A 95 5.15 -10.42 6.82
C THR A 95 5.24 -8.91 6.63
N SER A 96 4.85 -8.42 5.45
CA SER A 96 4.85 -6.99 5.11
C SER A 96 4.01 -6.74 3.85
N THR A 97 3.64 -5.46 3.62
CA THR A 97 3.09 -5.01 2.33
C THR A 97 4.04 -5.30 1.18
N SER A 98 5.34 -5.13 1.37
CA SER A 98 6.34 -5.40 0.33
C SER A 98 6.32 -6.86 -0.13
N GLU A 99 6.17 -7.80 0.80
CA GLU A 99 5.99 -9.21 0.47
C GLU A 99 4.67 -9.45 -0.27
N ALA A 100 3.59 -8.82 0.20
CA ALA A 100 2.30 -8.90 -0.45
C ALA A 100 2.34 -8.38 -1.90
N TYR A 101 3.02 -7.26 -2.15
CA TYR A 101 3.22 -6.76 -3.51
C TYR A 101 3.97 -7.75 -4.39
N SER A 102 5.06 -8.35 -3.87
CA SER A 102 5.84 -9.34 -4.61
C SER A 102 5.00 -10.59 -4.95
N PHE A 103 4.15 -11.05 -4.03
CA PHE A 103 3.22 -12.15 -4.31
C PHE A 103 2.22 -11.79 -5.40
N LEU A 104 1.70 -10.55 -5.39
CA LEU A 104 0.78 -10.10 -6.43
C LEU A 104 1.45 -9.95 -7.79
N PHE A 105 2.65 -9.40 -7.83
CA PHE A 105 3.37 -9.28 -9.09
C PHE A 105 3.55 -10.66 -9.73
N ARG A 106 3.96 -11.66 -8.94
CA ARG A 106 4.11 -13.05 -9.42
C ARG A 106 2.79 -13.73 -9.76
N LEU A 107 1.69 -13.35 -9.09
CA LEU A 107 0.37 -13.91 -9.37
C LEU A 107 -0.25 -13.33 -10.64
N LEU A 108 -0.09 -12.03 -10.87
CA LEU A 108 -0.79 -11.29 -11.92
C LEU A 108 0.05 -11.06 -13.18
N CYS A 109 1.38 -11.13 -13.07
CA CYS A 109 2.30 -10.67 -14.10
C CYS A 109 3.27 -11.76 -14.56
N ASP A 110 3.50 -11.80 -15.85
CA ASP A 110 4.69 -12.40 -16.45
C ASP A 110 5.78 -11.34 -16.59
N ALA A 111 7.04 -11.76 -16.86
CA ALA A 111 8.15 -10.85 -17.12
C ALA A 111 7.78 -9.88 -18.25
N GLY A 112 7.96 -8.59 -18.01
CA GLY A 112 7.61 -7.51 -18.96
C GLY A 112 6.13 -7.12 -18.97
N SER A 113 5.28 -7.71 -18.11
CA SER A 113 3.94 -7.19 -17.85
C SER A 113 3.98 -5.80 -17.24
N GLU A 114 2.88 -5.08 -17.32
CA GLU A 114 2.78 -3.71 -16.85
C GLU A 114 1.74 -3.57 -15.72
N ILE A 115 2.07 -2.73 -14.72
CA ILE A 115 1.16 -2.31 -13.67
C ILE A 115 1.06 -0.79 -13.70
N LEU A 116 -0.16 -0.27 -13.68
CA LEU A 116 -0.44 1.17 -13.57
C LEU A 116 -0.38 1.61 -12.12
N VAL A 117 0.36 2.69 -11.87
CA VAL A 117 0.50 3.32 -10.55
C VAL A 117 0.25 4.83 -10.65
N PRO A 118 -0.30 5.48 -9.61
CA PRO A 118 -0.46 6.94 -9.61
C PRO A 118 0.90 7.64 -9.53
N GLN A 119 0.98 8.82 -10.13
CA GLN A 119 2.14 9.72 -10.04
C GLN A 119 1.67 11.13 -9.62
N PRO A 120 2.15 11.69 -8.48
CA PRO A 120 3.11 11.12 -7.54
C PRO A 120 2.55 9.91 -6.79
N GLY A 121 3.42 8.94 -6.51
CA GLY A 121 3.06 7.67 -5.87
C GLY A 121 4.13 7.16 -4.91
N TYR A 122 3.93 5.97 -4.38
CA TYR A 122 4.81 5.35 -3.39
C TYR A 122 6.15 4.91 -4.01
N PRO A 123 7.29 5.48 -3.56
CA PRO A 123 8.58 5.30 -4.24
C PRO A 123 9.10 3.85 -4.23
N LEU A 124 8.68 3.02 -3.26
CA LEU A 124 9.16 1.64 -3.15
C LEU A 124 8.64 0.74 -4.30
N PHE A 125 7.55 1.13 -4.97
CA PHE A 125 7.02 0.37 -6.09
C PHE A 125 8.05 0.14 -7.19
N ASP A 126 8.89 1.15 -7.50
CA ASP A 126 9.90 1.04 -8.54
C ASP A 126 10.91 -0.08 -8.24
N PHE A 127 11.34 -0.21 -6.99
CA PHE A 127 12.27 -1.26 -6.57
C PHE A 127 11.63 -2.64 -6.60
N LEU A 128 10.41 -2.77 -6.05
CA LEU A 128 9.70 -4.06 -5.99
C LEU A 128 9.36 -4.57 -7.40
N ALA A 129 8.92 -3.70 -8.29
CA ALA A 129 8.58 -4.07 -9.66
C ALA A 129 9.80 -4.59 -10.43
N VAL A 130 10.96 -3.95 -10.29
CA VAL A 130 12.20 -4.39 -10.93
C VAL A 130 12.64 -5.77 -10.43
N LEU A 131 12.46 -6.07 -9.14
CA LEU A 131 12.80 -7.38 -8.57
C LEU A 131 11.97 -8.53 -9.17
N ASP A 132 10.74 -8.24 -9.56
CA ASP A 132 9.80 -9.22 -10.14
C ASP A 132 9.64 -9.08 -11.68
N ASP A 133 10.56 -8.36 -12.37
CA ASP A 133 10.56 -8.11 -13.82
C ASP A 133 9.26 -7.48 -14.35
N VAL A 134 8.61 -6.66 -13.54
CA VAL A 134 7.37 -5.93 -13.87
C VAL A 134 7.70 -4.48 -14.22
N HIS A 135 7.03 -3.93 -15.23
CA HIS A 135 7.16 -2.52 -15.61
C HIS A 135 6.06 -1.67 -14.98
N LEU A 136 6.45 -0.60 -14.30
CA LEU A 136 5.47 0.39 -13.84
C LEU A 136 5.13 1.38 -14.95
N ARG A 137 3.83 1.60 -15.13
CA ARG A 137 3.27 2.65 -15.99
C ARG A 137 2.65 3.71 -15.09
N GLN A 138 3.18 4.91 -15.17
CA GLN A 138 2.72 6.02 -14.34
C GLN A 138 1.50 6.71 -14.96
N ALA A 139 0.44 6.88 -14.16
CA ALA A 139 -0.74 7.65 -14.48
C ALA A 139 -0.74 8.93 -13.60
N ALA A 140 -0.65 10.09 -14.22
CA ALA A 140 -0.58 11.34 -13.49
C ALA A 140 -1.85 11.63 -12.70
N LEU A 141 -1.69 11.95 -11.41
CA LEU A 141 -2.75 12.56 -10.63
C LEU A 141 -2.93 14.02 -11.05
N VAL A 142 -4.16 14.50 -11.00
CA VAL A 142 -4.50 15.89 -11.32
C VAL A 142 -4.78 16.66 -10.03
N TYR A 143 -4.17 17.85 -9.90
CA TYR A 143 -4.50 18.78 -8.82
C TYR A 143 -5.49 19.85 -9.31
N ALA A 144 -6.73 19.76 -8.82
CA ALA A 144 -7.77 20.74 -9.10
C ALA A 144 -8.66 20.86 -7.84
N HIS A 145 -8.35 21.84 -6.99
CA HIS A 145 -8.94 21.99 -5.65
C HIS A 145 -8.81 20.73 -4.78
N GLY A 146 -7.65 20.08 -4.87
CA GLY A 146 -7.28 18.80 -4.27
C GLY A 146 -6.84 17.80 -5.33
N TRP A 147 -6.11 16.78 -4.89
CA TRP A 147 -5.65 15.69 -5.74
C TRP A 147 -6.80 14.79 -6.15
N LYS A 148 -6.74 14.24 -7.35
CA LYS A 148 -7.68 13.23 -7.88
C LYS A 148 -7.03 12.37 -8.96
N ASN A 149 -7.55 11.17 -9.13
CA ASN A 149 -7.25 10.35 -10.30
C ASN A 149 -7.89 10.96 -11.56
N ASP A 150 -7.24 10.79 -12.70
CA ASP A 150 -7.77 11.10 -14.02
C ASP A 150 -8.12 9.79 -14.75
N PRO A 151 -9.38 9.32 -14.73
CA PRO A 151 -9.77 8.06 -15.36
C PRO A 151 -9.46 8.01 -16.86
N GLU A 152 -9.59 9.14 -17.56
CA GLU A 152 -9.26 9.21 -18.99
C GLU A 152 -7.74 9.15 -19.24
N GLY A 153 -6.94 9.77 -18.38
CA GLY A 153 -5.49 9.63 -18.38
C GLY A 153 -5.07 8.19 -18.14
N ILE A 154 -5.68 7.53 -17.14
CA ILE A 154 -5.47 6.12 -16.85
C ILE A 154 -5.83 5.26 -18.06
N ARG A 155 -7.01 5.47 -18.67
CA ARG A 155 -7.47 4.74 -19.87
C ARG A 155 -6.43 4.82 -21.01
N ARG A 156 -5.91 6.02 -21.29
CA ARG A 156 -4.88 6.22 -22.33
C ARG A 156 -3.55 5.52 -22.04
N THR A 157 -3.30 5.22 -20.77
CA THR A 157 -2.06 4.56 -20.34
C THR A 157 -2.14 3.04 -20.38
N ILE A 158 -3.35 2.46 -20.43
CA ILE A 158 -3.58 1.01 -20.52
C ILE A 158 -3.04 0.47 -21.86
N THR A 159 -2.34 -0.63 -21.79
CA THR A 159 -1.81 -1.38 -22.96
C THR A 159 -2.23 -2.85 -22.88
N PRO A 160 -2.02 -3.65 -23.92
CA PRO A 160 -2.26 -5.11 -23.85
C PRO A 160 -1.41 -5.85 -22.81
N ARG A 161 -0.31 -5.22 -22.32
CA ARG A 161 0.54 -5.78 -21.28
C ARG A 161 0.11 -5.39 -19.86
N THR A 162 -0.80 -4.44 -19.73
CA THR A 162 -1.31 -4.02 -18.42
C THR A 162 -2.08 -5.16 -17.77
N ARG A 163 -1.79 -5.44 -16.49
CA ARG A 163 -2.43 -6.50 -15.69
C ARG A 163 -3.20 -5.99 -14.49
N ALA A 164 -2.78 -4.85 -13.94
CA ALA A 164 -3.42 -4.28 -12.76
C ALA A 164 -3.33 -2.76 -12.73
N ILE A 165 -4.25 -2.16 -11.99
CA ILE A 165 -4.14 -0.81 -11.46
C ILE A 165 -3.85 -0.95 -9.97
N MET A 166 -2.77 -0.33 -9.49
CA MET A 166 -2.36 -0.37 -8.09
C MET A 166 -2.46 1.02 -7.49
N LEU A 167 -3.10 1.13 -6.34
CA LEU A 167 -3.40 2.38 -5.66
C LEU A 167 -2.97 2.29 -4.19
N VAL A 168 -2.65 3.42 -3.59
CA VAL A 168 -2.55 3.58 -2.14
C VAL A 168 -3.70 4.47 -1.69
N HIS A 169 -4.44 4.08 -0.65
CA HIS A 169 -5.64 4.77 -0.20
C HIS A 169 -5.68 4.92 1.32
N PRO A 170 -5.49 6.14 1.83
CA PRO A 170 -5.14 7.40 1.13
C PRO A 170 -3.78 7.35 0.46
N ASN A 171 -3.62 8.12 -0.62
CA ASN A 171 -2.43 8.06 -1.47
C ASN A 171 -1.18 8.59 -0.75
N ASN A 172 -0.08 7.88 -0.87
CA ASN A 172 1.25 8.33 -0.47
C ASN A 172 2.02 8.85 -1.70
N PRO A 173 2.46 10.13 -1.77
CA PRO A 173 2.59 11.08 -0.65
C PRO A 173 1.48 12.14 -0.54
N THR A 174 0.45 12.14 -1.39
CA THR A 174 -0.49 13.27 -1.50
C THR A 174 -1.53 13.34 -0.39
N GLY A 175 -1.74 12.24 0.37
CA GLY A 175 -2.75 12.14 1.42
C GLY A 175 -4.20 12.15 0.90
N HIS A 176 -4.40 12.05 -0.41
CA HIS A 176 -5.72 12.13 -1.00
C HIS A 176 -6.49 10.82 -0.83
N PHE A 177 -7.72 10.93 -0.32
CA PHE A 177 -8.69 9.85 -0.29
C PHE A 177 -9.41 9.76 -1.63
N ILE A 178 -9.42 8.56 -2.22
CA ILE A 178 -10.14 8.27 -3.46
C ILE A 178 -11.63 8.42 -3.21
N LYS A 179 -12.29 9.22 -4.04
CA LYS A 179 -13.71 9.50 -3.90
C LYS A 179 -14.56 8.39 -4.53
N ALA A 180 -15.80 8.23 -4.08
CA ALA A 180 -16.70 7.18 -4.57
C ALA A 180 -16.84 7.15 -6.11
N TRP A 181 -16.92 8.33 -6.76
CA TRP A 181 -17.00 8.40 -8.22
C TRP A 181 -15.69 7.96 -8.91
N GLU A 182 -14.51 8.27 -8.31
CA GLU A 182 -13.21 7.81 -8.83
C GLU A 182 -13.12 6.28 -8.72
N ALA A 183 -13.50 5.73 -7.56
CA ALA A 183 -13.52 4.29 -7.33
C ALA A 183 -14.44 3.56 -8.33
N ALA A 184 -15.63 4.11 -8.60
CA ALA A 184 -16.56 3.56 -9.58
C ALA A 184 -15.98 3.54 -11.00
N GLU A 185 -15.31 4.63 -11.42
CA GLU A 185 -14.67 4.72 -12.73
C GLU A 185 -13.46 3.79 -12.85
N LEU A 186 -12.62 3.71 -11.81
CA LEU A 186 -11.50 2.77 -11.76
C LEU A 186 -11.98 1.33 -11.85
N ALA A 187 -13.02 0.98 -11.10
CA ALA A 187 -13.65 -0.33 -11.16
C ALA A 187 -14.23 -0.63 -12.56
N ARG A 188 -14.83 0.37 -13.24
CA ARG A 188 -15.32 0.23 -14.60
C ARG A 188 -14.19 -0.05 -15.58
N LEU A 189 -13.09 0.73 -15.50
CA LEU A 189 -11.89 0.51 -16.32
C LEU A 189 -11.30 -0.88 -16.12
N CYS A 190 -11.20 -1.34 -14.87
CA CYS A 190 -10.69 -2.67 -14.56
C CYS A 190 -11.55 -3.77 -15.21
N ARG A 191 -12.89 -3.65 -15.15
CA ARG A 191 -13.80 -4.61 -15.83
C ARG A 191 -13.67 -4.58 -17.33
N GLU A 192 -13.65 -3.39 -17.95
CA GLU A 192 -13.56 -3.23 -19.41
C GLU A 192 -12.28 -3.81 -20.00
N HIS A 193 -11.17 -3.70 -19.26
CA HIS A 193 -9.86 -4.12 -19.72
C HIS A 193 -9.37 -5.43 -19.08
N ASN A 194 -10.20 -6.09 -18.27
CA ASN A 194 -9.85 -7.32 -17.53
C ASN A 194 -8.59 -7.14 -16.66
N LEU A 195 -8.55 -6.06 -15.89
CA LEU A 195 -7.45 -5.72 -14.98
C LEU A 195 -7.81 -6.01 -13.54
N ALA A 196 -6.83 -6.42 -12.73
CA ALA A 196 -6.98 -6.43 -11.29
C ALA A 196 -6.94 -4.99 -10.74
N LEU A 197 -7.74 -4.72 -9.70
CA LEU A 197 -7.62 -3.51 -8.88
C LEU A 197 -6.96 -3.88 -7.56
N VAL A 198 -5.76 -3.37 -7.33
CA VAL A 198 -4.99 -3.57 -6.09
C VAL A 198 -5.00 -2.29 -5.29
N VAL A 199 -5.39 -2.36 -4.02
CA VAL A 199 -5.48 -1.19 -3.15
C VAL A 199 -4.72 -1.47 -1.86
N ASP A 200 -3.73 -0.63 -1.57
CA ASP A 200 -3.05 -0.59 -0.29
C ASP A 200 -3.77 0.40 0.62
N GLU A 201 -4.33 -0.08 1.71
CA GLU A 201 -5.09 0.70 2.68
C GLU A 201 -4.33 0.90 4.01
N VAL A 202 -3.01 0.80 4.01
CA VAL A 202 -2.16 0.96 5.21
C VAL A 202 -2.42 2.27 5.97
N PHE A 203 -2.85 3.32 5.26
CA PHE A 203 -3.15 4.63 5.84
C PHE A 203 -4.64 4.91 6.00
N LEU A 204 -5.52 3.91 5.88
CA LEU A 204 -6.98 4.13 5.88
C LEU A 204 -7.48 4.88 7.11
N ASP A 205 -6.91 4.62 8.28
CA ASP A 205 -7.33 5.22 9.55
C ASP A 205 -6.80 6.65 9.78
N TYR A 206 -5.93 7.17 8.91
CA TYR A 206 -5.31 8.50 9.06
C TYR A 206 -6.12 9.63 8.44
N GLY A 207 -7.45 9.57 8.50
CA GLY A 207 -8.32 10.62 8.01
C GLY A 207 -8.27 11.89 8.86
N LEU A 208 -7.93 13.01 8.23
CA LEU A 208 -8.04 14.34 8.86
C LEU A 208 -9.47 14.88 8.63
N GLY A 209 -10.41 14.57 9.51
CA GLY A 209 -11.78 15.06 9.40
C GLY A 209 -12.82 14.12 9.99
N ASN A 210 -14.10 14.32 9.62
CA ASN A 210 -15.19 13.50 10.12
C ASN A 210 -15.05 12.04 9.69
N ALA A 211 -15.22 11.11 10.61
CA ALA A 211 -15.10 9.66 10.40
C ALA A 211 -15.95 9.09 9.23
N SER A 212 -16.93 9.86 8.72
CA SER A 212 -17.75 9.48 7.57
C SER A 212 -17.00 9.40 6.24
N SER A 213 -15.75 9.82 6.16
CA SER A 213 -14.91 9.74 4.95
C SER A 213 -13.96 8.54 4.92
N LEU A 214 -13.87 7.78 6.02
CA LEU A 214 -12.96 6.64 6.16
C LEU A 214 -13.64 5.36 5.66
N HIS A 215 -13.82 5.25 4.36
CA HIS A 215 -14.38 4.05 3.75
C HIS A 215 -13.32 3.30 2.97
N SER A 216 -13.21 1.98 3.23
CA SER A 216 -12.46 1.09 2.37
C SER A 216 -12.97 1.20 0.93
N LEU A 217 -12.05 1.23 -0.03
CA LEU A 217 -12.40 1.25 -1.46
C LEU A 217 -13.29 0.07 -1.87
N ARG A 218 -13.22 -1.04 -1.14
CA ARG A 218 -14.09 -2.19 -1.36
C ARG A 218 -15.57 -1.86 -1.22
N THR A 219 -15.94 -0.88 -0.39
CA THR A 219 -17.33 -0.42 -0.25
C THR A 219 -17.87 0.17 -1.56
N PHE A 220 -16.98 0.76 -2.37
CA PHE A 220 -17.35 1.42 -3.63
C PHE A 220 -17.11 0.58 -4.88
N ALA A 221 -16.20 -0.41 -4.79
CA ALA A 221 -15.77 -1.23 -5.91
C ALA A 221 -16.54 -2.56 -6.02
N GLN A 222 -17.79 -2.62 -5.56
CA GLN A 222 -18.63 -3.83 -5.63
C GLN A 222 -18.69 -4.38 -7.05
N GLY A 223 -18.41 -5.70 -7.20
CA GLY A 223 -18.46 -6.41 -8.48
C GLY A 223 -17.18 -6.34 -9.32
N VAL A 224 -16.08 -5.86 -8.78
CA VAL A 224 -14.74 -6.10 -9.34
C VAL A 224 -14.14 -7.27 -8.59
N ASP A 225 -13.78 -8.33 -9.32
CA ASP A 225 -12.92 -9.39 -8.79
C ASP A 225 -11.51 -8.82 -8.64
N GLY A 226 -11.32 -8.01 -7.62
CA GLY A 226 -10.07 -7.34 -7.33
C GLY A 226 -9.41 -7.93 -6.10
N VAL A 227 -8.09 -8.01 -6.14
CA VAL A 227 -7.30 -8.34 -4.97
C VAL A 227 -7.14 -7.06 -4.16
N GLN A 228 -7.62 -7.06 -2.94
CA GLN A 228 -7.43 -5.98 -1.99
C GLN A 228 -6.34 -6.35 -1.01
N PHE A 229 -5.43 -5.42 -0.75
CA PHE A 229 -4.41 -5.56 0.28
C PHE A 229 -4.60 -4.54 1.37
N ARG A 230 -4.48 -5.01 2.58
CA ARG A 230 -4.11 -4.21 3.71
C ARG A 230 -2.87 -4.84 4.33
N ALA A 231 -1.80 -4.08 4.46
CA ALA A 231 -0.75 -4.37 5.41
C ALA A 231 -1.01 -3.51 6.62
N ASP A 232 -1.61 -4.10 7.61
CA ASP A 232 -1.60 -3.55 8.95
C ASP A 232 -0.44 -4.15 9.72
N PHE A 233 0.49 -3.27 10.04
CA PHE A 233 1.35 -3.40 11.19
C PHE A 233 1.06 -2.28 12.17
N SER A 234 -0.20 -2.00 12.46
CA SER A 234 -0.53 -1.37 13.71
C SER A 234 -0.63 -2.49 14.75
N LEU A 235 0.32 -2.54 15.66
CA LEU A 235 0.21 -3.24 16.94
C LEU A 235 -0.79 -2.51 17.86
N ASP A 236 -1.78 -1.86 17.27
CA ASP A 236 -2.84 -1.15 17.95
C ASP A 236 -4.04 -2.09 18.07
N GLY A 237 -4.04 -2.87 19.13
CA GLY A 237 -5.17 -3.64 19.63
C GLY A 237 -5.57 -3.08 20.98
#